data_b172ea6f970a04b051f36b2fab3efdf6
#
_entry.id   b172ea6f970a04b051f36b2fab3efdf6
#
_cell.length_a   1.000
_cell.length_b   1.000
_cell.length_c   1.000
_cell.angle_alpha   90.00
_cell.angle_beta   90.00
_cell.angle_gamma   90.00
#
_symmetry.space_group_name_H-M   'P 1'
#
loop_
_entity.id
_entity.type
_entity.pdbx_description
1 polymer ?
#
loop_
_entity_poly.entity_id
_entity_poly.type
_entity_poly.pdbx_seq_one_letter_code
_entity_poly.pdbx_strand_id
1 'polypeptide(L)'
;MSAFLELDHVTKTFGSEGMFGGGSVTVAVDDVSLTIDEDESSITTVAGESGSGKTTLARLLLGSHVPNAGKMLYRGKDFTRLTRRERRNFRREIQPIFQDPFESYNPFYKVDHVLDEPIKNFRLASSGSEKQQMIEDALEMVGLVPEETLGRFPHQLSGGQRQRVMVARALLLKPRVILADEPVSMVDASLRATILDSI
;
A
#
# COMPACT_ATOMS: atom_id res chain seq x y z
N MET A 1 4.77 -9.93 22.95
CA MET A 1 4.72 -9.45 21.57
C MET A 1 3.44 -8.63 21.43
N SER A 2 3.52 -7.43 20.94
CA SER A 2 2.32 -6.61 20.72
C SER A 2 1.97 -6.66 19.23
N ALA A 3 0.73 -7.03 18.91
CA ALA A 3 0.25 -7.04 17.54
C ALA A 3 0.22 -5.61 17.00
N PHE A 4 0.87 -5.39 15.86
CA PHE A 4 0.84 -4.12 15.14
C PHE A 4 -0.46 -3.96 14.35
N LEU A 5 -0.84 -5.01 13.62
CA LEU A 5 -2.07 -5.08 12.84
C LEU A 5 -2.68 -6.47 13.01
N GLU A 6 -3.97 -6.54 13.27
CA GLU A 6 -4.67 -7.80 13.51
C GLU A 6 -6.02 -7.79 12.80
N LEU A 7 -6.32 -8.89 12.15
CA LEU A 7 -7.67 -9.26 11.73
C LEU A 7 -8.15 -10.34 12.69
N ASP A 8 -9.28 -10.11 13.37
CA ASP A 8 -9.87 -11.00 14.34
C ASP A 8 -11.21 -11.49 13.80
N HIS A 9 -11.25 -12.74 13.32
CA HIS A 9 -12.44 -13.39 12.76
C HIS A 9 -13.18 -12.54 11.73
N VAL A 10 -12.44 -11.99 10.75
CA VAL A 10 -12.96 -11.02 9.79
C VAL A 10 -13.69 -11.71 8.66
N THR A 11 -14.93 -11.29 8.42
CA THR A 11 -15.73 -11.66 7.25
C THR A 11 -16.08 -10.42 6.43
N LYS A 12 -15.94 -10.51 5.10
CA LYS A 12 -16.33 -9.47 4.16
C LYS A 12 -17.22 -10.01 3.04
N THR A 13 -18.41 -9.43 2.95
CA THR A 13 -19.38 -9.73 1.91
C THR A 13 -19.65 -8.52 1.04
N PHE A 14 -20.01 -8.78 -0.22
CA PHE A 14 -20.49 -7.79 -1.19
C PHE A 14 -21.85 -8.20 -1.73
N GLY A 15 -22.63 -7.22 -2.16
CA GLY A 15 -24.02 -7.43 -2.60
C GLY A 15 -25.01 -7.03 -1.50
N SER A 16 -26.27 -7.01 -1.84
CA SER A 16 -27.37 -6.78 -0.91
C SER A 16 -28.43 -7.87 -1.11
N GLU A 17 -29.02 -8.31 -0.02
CA GLU A 17 -30.29 -9.03 -0.12
C GLU A 17 -31.32 -8.05 -0.68
N GLY A 18 -31.77 -8.29 -1.93
CA GLY A 18 -32.79 -7.45 -2.54
C GLY A 18 -34.07 -7.48 -1.73
N MET A 19 -34.74 -6.34 -1.58
CA MET A 19 -35.99 -6.15 -0.80
C MET A 19 -37.14 -7.07 -1.26
N PHE A 20 -36.97 -7.79 -2.39
CA PHE A 20 -37.89 -8.77 -2.99
C PHE A 20 -37.22 -10.14 -3.23
N GLY A 21 -36.18 -10.52 -2.49
CA GLY A 21 -35.65 -11.90 -2.50
C GLY A 21 -34.75 -12.29 -3.69
N GLY A 22 -34.16 -11.33 -4.43
CA GLY A 22 -33.37 -11.60 -5.66
C GLY A 22 -31.94 -11.08 -5.63
N GLY A 23 -31.36 -10.72 -4.47
CA GLY A 23 -29.98 -10.25 -4.39
C GLY A 23 -29.00 -11.42 -4.20
N SER A 24 -27.86 -11.42 -4.91
CA SER A 24 -26.76 -12.34 -4.63
C SER A 24 -25.77 -11.68 -3.64
N VAL A 25 -25.48 -12.38 -2.56
CA VAL A 25 -24.42 -12.00 -1.62
C VAL A 25 -23.19 -12.86 -1.95
N THR A 26 -22.07 -12.21 -2.24
CA THR A 26 -20.79 -12.88 -2.45
C THR A 26 -19.94 -12.73 -1.20
N VAL A 27 -19.51 -13.83 -0.61
CA VAL A 27 -18.53 -13.85 0.49
C VAL A 27 -17.15 -13.77 -0.14
N ALA A 28 -16.44 -12.67 0.08
CA ALA A 28 -15.11 -12.44 -0.49
C ALA A 28 -13.98 -12.79 0.49
N VAL A 29 -14.22 -12.66 1.79
CA VAL A 29 -13.35 -13.09 2.89
C VAL A 29 -14.25 -13.71 3.94
N ASP A 30 -13.92 -14.90 4.41
CA ASP A 30 -14.73 -15.67 5.37
C ASP A 30 -13.89 -16.09 6.55
N ASP A 31 -14.24 -15.57 7.73
CA ASP A 31 -13.67 -15.90 9.06
C ASP A 31 -12.14 -15.92 9.10
N VAL A 32 -11.50 -14.89 8.54
CA VAL A 32 -10.04 -14.81 8.48
C VAL A 32 -9.47 -14.13 9.72
N SER A 33 -8.50 -14.78 10.36
CA SER A 33 -7.66 -14.22 11.41
C SER A 33 -6.21 -14.15 10.94
N LEU A 34 -5.56 -12.99 11.13
CA LEU A 34 -4.19 -12.74 10.74
C LEU A 34 -3.58 -11.72 11.71
N THR A 35 -2.36 -11.98 12.17
CA THR A 35 -1.61 -11.06 13.02
C THR A 35 -0.29 -10.68 12.36
N ILE A 36 0.03 -9.40 12.36
CA ILE A 36 1.32 -8.83 11.98
C ILE A 36 1.90 -8.21 13.25
N ASP A 37 3.03 -8.74 13.69
CA ASP A 37 3.69 -8.30 14.92
C ASP A 37 4.53 -7.03 14.72
N GLU A 38 4.72 -6.26 15.80
CA GLU A 38 5.46 -5.00 15.75
C GLU A 38 6.98 -5.20 15.73
N ASP A 39 7.46 -6.28 16.35
CA ASP A 39 8.87 -6.48 16.67
C ASP A 39 9.58 -7.48 15.74
N GLU A 40 8.85 -8.13 14.83
CA GLU A 40 9.41 -9.11 13.90
C GLU A 40 9.37 -8.63 12.45
N SER A 41 10.54 -8.61 11.82
CA SER A 41 10.60 -8.48 10.35
C SER A 41 10.22 -9.81 9.72
N SER A 42 9.09 -9.85 9.04
CA SER A 42 8.58 -11.08 8.41
C SER A 42 7.96 -10.82 7.05
N ILE A 43 7.99 -11.82 6.19
CA ILE A 43 7.29 -11.80 4.91
C ILE A 43 6.12 -12.77 5.00
N THR A 44 4.91 -12.25 4.93
CA THR A 44 3.69 -13.06 4.87
C THR A 44 3.17 -13.10 3.44
N THR A 45 3.13 -14.31 2.86
CA THR A 45 2.61 -14.50 1.50
C THR A 45 1.19 -15.04 1.53
N VAL A 46 0.28 -14.33 0.85
CA VAL A 46 -1.10 -14.77 0.64
C VAL A 46 -1.23 -15.36 -0.77
N ALA A 47 -1.35 -16.68 -0.86
CA ALA A 47 -1.52 -17.40 -2.12
C ALA A 47 -2.97 -17.85 -2.33
N GLY A 48 -3.40 -17.93 -3.60
CA GLY A 48 -4.73 -18.40 -3.98
C GLY A 48 -5.06 -18.06 -5.43
N GLU A 49 -6.08 -18.69 -5.98
CA GLU A 49 -6.56 -18.46 -7.36
C GLU A 49 -7.10 -17.05 -7.56
N SER A 50 -7.29 -16.66 -8.83
CA SER A 50 -7.97 -15.40 -9.15
C SER A 50 -9.39 -15.42 -8.59
N GLY A 51 -9.81 -14.34 -7.94
CA GLY A 51 -11.13 -14.26 -7.30
C GLY A 51 -11.22 -14.86 -5.89
N SER A 52 -10.14 -15.43 -5.33
CA SER A 52 -10.13 -16.01 -3.96
C SER A 52 -10.17 -14.98 -2.82
N GLY A 53 -10.33 -13.69 -3.10
CA GLY A 53 -10.46 -12.66 -2.07
C GLY A 53 -9.17 -11.95 -1.66
N LYS A 54 -7.99 -12.25 -2.27
CA LYS A 54 -6.70 -11.63 -1.93
C LYS A 54 -6.73 -10.11 -1.94
N THR A 55 -7.24 -9.52 -3.03
CA THR A 55 -7.38 -8.06 -3.14
C THR A 55 -8.34 -7.49 -2.10
N THR A 56 -9.39 -8.21 -1.73
CA THR A 56 -10.32 -7.80 -0.66
C THR A 56 -9.63 -7.83 0.69
N LEU A 57 -8.83 -8.87 0.97
CA LEU A 57 -8.04 -8.97 2.18
C LEU A 57 -7.02 -7.81 2.27
N ALA A 58 -6.30 -7.52 1.19
CA ALA A 58 -5.38 -6.38 1.13
C ALA A 58 -6.10 -5.05 1.40
N ARG A 59 -7.30 -4.85 0.83
CA ARG A 59 -8.11 -3.64 1.06
C ARG A 59 -8.64 -3.54 2.49
N LEU A 60 -8.92 -4.66 3.15
CA LEU A 60 -9.22 -4.68 4.58
C LEU A 60 -8.00 -4.24 5.39
N LEU A 61 -6.82 -4.84 5.13
CA LEU A 61 -5.57 -4.49 5.81
C LEU A 61 -5.16 -3.02 5.58
N LEU A 62 -5.49 -2.43 4.42
CA LEU A 62 -5.31 -1.00 4.14
C LEU A 62 -6.37 -0.11 4.81
N GLY A 63 -7.38 -0.69 5.45
CA GLY A 63 -8.49 0.06 6.03
C GLY A 63 -9.38 0.79 5.03
N SER A 64 -9.28 0.43 3.73
CA SER A 64 -10.19 0.95 2.68
C SER A 64 -11.52 0.23 2.64
N HIS A 65 -11.59 -0.98 3.21
CA HIS A 65 -12.83 -1.70 3.47
C HIS A 65 -13.01 -1.92 4.97
N VAL A 66 -14.27 -1.88 5.42
CA VAL A 66 -14.65 -2.26 6.78
C VAL A 66 -15.24 -3.68 6.71
N PRO A 67 -14.88 -4.58 7.62
CA PRO A 67 -15.47 -5.92 7.68
C PRO A 67 -16.95 -5.87 7.99
N ASN A 68 -17.70 -6.90 7.57
CA ASN A 68 -19.12 -7.09 7.92
C ASN A 68 -19.26 -7.82 9.27
N ALA A 69 -18.29 -8.69 9.59
CA ALA A 69 -18.16 -9.34 10.90
C ALA A 69 -16.69 -9.40 11.32
N GLY A 70 -16.43 -9.62 12.59
CA GLY A 70 -15.08 -9.57 13.16
C GLY A 70 -14.59 -8.14 13.35
N LYS A 71 -13.27 -8.00 13.59
CA LYS A 71 -12.64 -6.70 13.85
C LYS A 71 -11.29 -6.61 13.17
N MET A 72 -10.94 -5.41 12.73
CA MET A 72 -9.59 -5.03 12.39
C MET A 72 -9.02 -4.17 13.52
N LEU A 73 -7.89 -4.57 14.08
CA LEU A 73 -7.24 -3.88 15.18
C LEU A 73 -5.89 -3.30 14.70
N TYR A 74 -5.64 -2.06 15.02
CA TYR A 74 -4.35 -1.39 14.83
C TYR A 74 -3.79 -1.06 16.21
N ARG A 75 -2.67 -1.68 16.58
CA ARG A 75 -2.05 -1.59 17.92
C ARG A 75 -3.08 -1.86 19.02
N GLY A 76 -3.84 -2.94 18.86
CA GLY A 76 -4.86 -3.38 19.82
C GLY A 76 -6.14 -2.52 19.84
N LYS A 77 -6.23 -1.46 19.02
CA LYS A 77 -7.40 -0.58 18.97
C LYS A 77 -8.24 -0.84 17.72
N ASP A 78 -9.54 -0.98 17.90
CA ASP A 78 -10.48 -1.17 16.79
C ASP A 78 -10.35 -0.03 15.76
N PHE A 79 -10.12 -0.41 14.49
CA PHE A 79 -9.92 0.52 13.38
C PHE A 79 -11.05 1.52 13.21
N THR A 80 -12.29 1.09 13.49
CA THR A 80 -13.48 1.96 13.38
C THR A 80 -13.47 3.09 14.41
N ARG A 81 -12.78 2.88 15.54
CA ARG A 81 -12.67 3.82 16.66
C ARG A 81 -11.41 4.68 16.66
N LEU A 82 -10.57 4.58 15.63
CA LEU A 82 -9.36 5.38 15.51
C LEU A 82 -9.69 6.86 15.36
N THR A 83 -8.99 7.70 16.11
CA THR A 83 -8.99 9.15 15.94
C THR A 83 -8.39 9.57 14.60
N ARG A 84 -8.60 10.82 14.18
CA ARG A 84 -7.99 11.36 12.95
C ARG A 84 -6.44 11.26 12.96
N ARG A 85 -5.81 11.45 14.12
CA ARG A 85 -4.36 11.34 14.28
C ARG A 85 -3.90 9.90 14.11
N GLU A 86 -4.57 8.94 14.76
CA GLU A 86 -4.24 7.52 14.64
C GLU A 86 -4.45 7.00 13.22
N ARG A 87 -5.54 7.40 12.54
CA ARG A 87 -5.76 7.07 11.12
C ARG A 87 -4.70 7.65 10.20
N ARG A 88 -4.15 8.82 10.53
CA ARG A 88 -3.04 9.41 9.77
C ARG A 88 -1.75 8.61 9.99
N ASN A 89 -1.45 8.21 11.24
CA ASN A 89 -0.30 7.36 11.54
C ASN A 89 -0.43 6.00 10.86
N PHE A 90 -1.57 5.36 10.95
CA PHE A 90 -1.89 4.12 10.25
C PHE A 90 -1.57 4.21 8.75
N ARG A 91 -2.05 5.27 8.07
CA ARG A 91 -1.78 5.49 6.65
C ARG A 91 -0.32 5.80 6.33
N ARG A 92 0.47 6.27 7.28
CA ARG A 92 1.91 6.45 7.12
C ARG A 92 2.65 5.13 7.26
N GLU A 93 2.26 4.33 8.23
CA GLU A 93 2.95 3.11 8.62
C GLU A 93 2.59 1.89 7.75
N ILE A 94 1.47 1.93 7.04
CA ILE A 94 1.03 0.86 6.13
C ILE A 94 0.88 1.44 4.74
N GLN A 95 1.70 0.94 3.81
CA GLN A 95 1.74 1.43 2.44
C GLN A 95 1.42 0.31 1.43
N PRO A 96 0.59 0.60 0.41
CA PRO A 96 0.36 -0.33 -0.68
C PRO A 96 1.38 -0.16 -1.80
N ILE A 97 1.73 -1.27 -2.44
CA ILE A 97 2.34 -1.32 -3.77
C ILE A 97 1.39 -2.13 -4.64
N PHE A 98 0.67 -1.46 -5.53
CA PHE A 98 -0.29 -2.09 -6.42
C PHE A 98 0.37 -2.66 -7.68
N GLN A 99 -0.24 -3.68 -8.26
CA GLN A 99 0.20 -4.35 -9.47
C GLN A 99 0.22 -3.39 -10.67
N ASP A 100 -0.81 -2.57 -10.83
CA ASP A 100 -0.91 -1.61 -11.93
C ASP A 100 -0.55 -0.18 -11.45
N PRO A 101 0.65 0.31 -11.78
CA PRO A 101 1.04 1.66 -11.45
C PRO A 101 0.24 2.73 -12.21
N PHE A 102 -0.40 2.37 -13.35
CA PHE A 102 -1.13 3.34 -14.19
C PHE A 102 -2.33 3.95 -13.46
N GLU A 103 -3.05 3.15 -12.67
CA GLU A 103 -4.20 3.65 -11.90
C GLU A 103 -3.81 4.68 -10.84
N SER A 104 -2.54 4.68 -10.44
CA SER A 104 -2.02 5.58 -9.40
C SER A 104 -1.51 6.91 -9.93
N TYR A 105 -1.32 7.03 -11.24
CA TYR A 105 -0.83 8.25 -11.87
C TYR A 105 -1.95 9.05 -12.51
N ASN A 106 -1.98 10.35 -12.23
CA ASN A 106 -2.72 11.28 -13.06
C ASN A 106 -1.83 11.69 -14.25
N PRO A 107 -2.22 11.39 -15.51
CA PRO A 107 -1.38 11.63 -16.69
C PRO A 107 -1.08 13.11 -16.96
N PHE A 108 -1.84 14.02 -16.35
CA PHE A 108 -1.64 15.47 -16.49
C PHE A 108 -0.58 16.04 -15.56
N TYR A 109 -0.09 15.27 -14.59
CA TYR A 109 0.95 15.68 -13.68
C TYR A 109 2.27 14.95 -13.97
N LYS A 110 3.38 15.64 -13.70
CA LYS A 110 4.71 15.04 -13.72
C LYS A 110 4.84 14.01 -12.59
N VAL A 111 5.78 13.09 -12.73
CA VAL A 111 6.06 12.06 -11.71
C VAL A 111 6.45 12.63 -10.35
N ASP A 112 7.05 13.81 -10.35
CA ASP A 112 7.37 14.56 -9.12
C ASP A 112 6.16 14.69 -8.20
N HIS A 113 4.96 14.84 -8.77
CA HIS A 113 3.73 15.03 -8.00
C HIS A 113 3.44 13.86 -7.06
N VAL A 114 3.61 12.61 -7.50
CA VAL A 114 3.31 11.43 -6.65
C VAL A 114 4.32 11.28 -5.52
N LEU A 115 5.54 11.82 -5.68
CA LEU A 115 6.58 11.84 -4.64
C LEU A 115 6.39 13.04 -3.69
N ASP A 116 5.96 14.18 -4.22
CA ASP A 116 5.69 15.40 -3.44
C ASP A 116 4.52 15.25 -2.47
N GLU A 117 3.44 14.61 -2.91
CA GLU A 117 2.20 14.48 -2.15
C GLU A 117 2.38 13.85 -0.76
N PRO A 118 3.05 12.70 -0.58
CA PRO A 118 3.28 12.13 0.75
C PRO A 118 4.13 13.05 1.62
N ILE A 119 5.16 13.71 1.07
CA ILE A 119 6.02 14.62 1.84
C ILE A 119 5.21 15.80 2.38
N LYS A 120 4.38 16.42 1.54
CA LYS A 120 3.49 17.52 1.94
C LYS A 120 2.44 17.06 2.95
N ASN A 121 1.74 15.97 2.64
CA ASN A 121 0.63 15.50 3.45
C ASN A 121 1.07 15.06 4.84
N PHE A 122 2.26 14.47 4.98
CA PHE A 122 2.80 14.04 6.26
C PHE A 122 3.80 15.04 6.88
N ARG A 123 4.10 16.15 6.18
CA ARG A 123 5.04 17.19 6.63
C ARG A 123 6.41 16.59 6.98
N LEU A 124 6.97 15.83 6.06
CA LEU A 124 8.21 15.09 6.28
C LEU A 124 9.46 15.97 6.15
N ALA A 125 9.39 17.05 5.37
CA ALA A 125 10.48 17.97 5.14
C ALA A 125 10.16 19.37 5.69
N SER A 126 11.18 20.05 6.20
CA SER A 126 11.12 21.40 6.76
C SER A 126 11.50 22.46 5.72
N SER A 127 12.20 22.08 4.65
CA SER A 127 12.66 22.96 3.58
C SER A 127 12.50 22.34 2.19
N GLY A 128 12.59 23.17 1.15
CA GLY A 128 12.59 22.69 -0.23
C GLY A 128 13.80 21.82 -0.57
N SER A 129 14.97 22.14 -0.02
CA SER A 129 16.20 21.37 -0.23
C SER A 129 16.10 19.99 0.44
N GLU A 130 15.59 19.92 1.67
CA GLU A 130 15.36 18.65 2.37
C GLU A 130 14.38 17.77 1.62
N LYS A 131 13.28 18.36 1.13
CA LYS A 131 12.31 17.65 0.30
C LYS A 131 12.95 17.07 -0.96
N GLN A 132 13.75 17.86 -1.66
CA GLN A 132 14.42 17.44 -2.90
C GLN A 132 15.36 16.27 -2.61
N GLN A 133 16.19 16.38 -1.56
CA GLN A 133 17.10 15.32 -1.16
C GLN A 133 16.36 14.02 -0.82
N MET A 134 15.26 14.10 -0.07
CA MET A 134 14.44 12.91 0.26
C MET A 134 13.90 12.21 -0.99
N ILE A 135 13.52 12.98 -2.00
CA ILE A 135 13.00 12.43 -3.27
C ILE A 135 14.13 11.74 -4.04
N GLU A 136 15.29 12.39 -4.15
CA GLU A 136 16.46 11.85 -4.84
C GLU A 136 16.94 10.56 -4.18
N ASP A 137 17.12 10.56 -2.86
CA ASP A 137 17.50 9.37 -2.08
C ASP A 137 16.52 8.20 -2.30
N ALA A 138 15.20 8.49 -2.32
CA ALA A 138 14.19 7.46 -2.52
C ALA A 138 14.20 6.89 -3.95
N LEU A 139 14.50 7.71 -4.96
CA LEU A 139 14.65 7.25 -6.35
C LEU A 139 15.91 6.40 -6.52
N GLU A 140 17.03 6.83 -5.95
CA GLU A 140 18.29 6.08 -5.99
C GLU A 140 18.16 4.72 -5.29
N MET A 141 17.47 4.67 -4.15
CA MET A 141 17.19 3.42 -3.41
C MET A 141 16.51 2.35 -4.28
N VAL A 142 15.68 2.76 -5.24
CA VAL A 142 15.02 1.84 -6.18
C VAL A 142 15.73 1.74 -7.53
N GLY A 143 16.97 2.22 -7.63
CA GLY A 143 17.79 2.14 -8.83
C GLY A 143 17.28 3.03 -9.98
N LEU A 144 16.73 4.19 -9.66
CA LEU A 144 16.36 5.23 -10.63
C LEU A 144 17.32 6.41 -10.52
N VAL A 145 17.70 6.97 -11.66
CA VAL A 145 18.51 8.19 -11.75
C VAL A 145 17.57 9.40 -11.63
N PRO A 146 17.70 10.25 -10.59
CA PRO A 146 16.79 11.37 -10.35
C PRO A 146 16.66 12.32 -11.53
N GLU A 147 17.78 12.73 -12.15
CA GLU A 147 17.83 13.67 -13.28
C GLU A 147 17.13 13.13 -14.53
N GLU A 148 17.09 11.79 -14.68
CA GLU A 148 16.41 11.13 -15.78
C GLU A 148 14.93 10.85 -15.50
N THR A 149 14.53 10.91 -14.25
CA THR A 149 13.18 10.55 -13.79
C THR A 149 12.32 11.76 -13.50
N LEU A 150 12.86 12.73 -12.75
CA LEU A 150 12.14 13.93 -12.35
C LEU A 150 11.86 14.84 -13.56
N GLY A 151 10.77 15.59 -13.47
CA GLY A 151 10.32 16.49 -14.54
C GLY A 151 9.61 15.79 -15.70
N ARG A 152 9.60 14.45 -15.76
CA ARG A 152 8.92 13.68 -16.81
C ARG A 152 7.45 13.42 -16.46
N PHE A 153 6.67 13.20 -17.52
CA PHE A 153 5.30 12.70 -17.37
C PHE A 153 5.28 11.16 -17.32
N PRO A 154 4.26 10.54 -16.73
CA PRO A 154 4.17 9.08 -16.60
C PRO A 154 4.33 8.33 -17.94
N HIS A 155 3.80 8.86 -19.04
CA HIS A 155 3.90 8.24 -20.36
C HIS A 155 5.32 8.27 -20.96
N GLN A 156 6.23 9.07 -20.41
CA GLN A 156 7.64 9.16 -20.82
C GLN A 156 8.53 8.16 -20.09
N LEU A 157 7.98 7.42 -19.13
CA LEU A 157 8.67 6.38 -18.37
C LEU A 157 8.21 4.99 -18.81
N SER A 158 9.11 4.01 -18.75
CA SER A 158 8.76 2.60 -18.93
C SER A 158 7.85 2.10 -17.80
N GLY A 159 7.17 0.96 -18.00
CA GLY A 159 6.35 0.33 -16.96
C GLY A 159 7.15 0.05 -15.68
N GLY A 160 8.35 -0.52 -15.82
CA GLY A 160 9.24 -0.80 -14.69
C GLY A 160 9.75 0.47 -13.99
N GLN A 161 10.01 1.56 -14.71
CA GLN A 161 10.38 2.83 -14.08
C GLN A 161 9.21 3.39 -13.27
N ARG A 162 7.98 3.37 -13.82
CA ARG A 162 6.77 3.80 -13.09
C ARG A 162 6.54 2.97 -11.83
N GLN A 163 6.69 1.64 -11.92
CA GLN A 163 6.59 0.75 -10.76
C GLN A 163 7.59 1.15 -9.69
N ARG A 164 8.86 1.35 -10.05
CA ARG A 164 9.91 1.76 -9.10
C ARG A 164 9.65 3.11 -8.47
N VAL A 165 9.12 4.09 -9.20
CA VAL A 165 8.68 5.36 -8.61
C VAL A 165 7.59 5.14 -7.56
N MET A 166 6.65 4.20 -7.79
CA MET A 166 5.61 3.89 -6.78
C MET A 166 6.19 3.20 -5.55
N VAL A 167 7.22 2.37 -5.71
CA VAL A 167 7.98 1.81 -4.58
C VAL A 167 8.70 2.93 -3.82
N ALA A 168 9.43 3.81 -4.51
CA ALA A 168 10.09 4.97 -3.90
C ALA A 168 9.09 5.84 -3.11
N ARG A 169 7.91 6.10 -3.68
CA ARG A 169 6.82 6.80 -2.99
C ARG A 169 6.41 6.15 -1.68
N ALA A 170 6.29 4.84 -1.66
CA ALA A 170 5.96 4.11 -0.43
C ALA A 170 7.07 4.22 0.62
N LEU A 171 8.34 4.05 0.20
CA LEU A 171 9.52 4.10 1.06
C LEU A 171 9.77 5.49 1.67
N LEU A 172 9.38 6.59 1.00
CA LEU A 172 9.44 7.95 1.55
C LEU A 172 8.78 8.08 2.93
N LEU A 173 7.74 7.31 3.18
CA LEU A 173 7.00 7.33 4.44
C LEU A 173 7.66 6.50 5.54
N LYS A 174 8.70 5.73 5.21
CA LYS A 174 9.35 4.75 6.12
C LYS A 174 8.29 3.85 6.76
N PRO A 175 7.54 3.09 5.96
CA PRO A 175 6.45 2.28 6.46
C PRO A 175 6.95 1.14 7.33
N ARG A 176 6.10 0.61 8.20
CA ARG A 176 6.34 -0.61 8.97
C ARG A 176 5.81 -1.85 8.27
N VAL A 177 4.78 -1.68 7.45
CA VAL A 177 4.18 -2.76 6.66
C VAL A 177 3.98 -2.29 5.23
N ILE A 178 4.42 -3.10 4.29
CA ILE A 178 4.14 -2.93 2.87
C ILE A 178 3.19 -4.05 2.43
N LEU A 179 2.06 -3.67 1.88
CA LEU A 179 1.09 -4.58 1.29
C LEU A 179 1.30 -4.57 -0.23
N ALA A 180 1.96 -5.60 -0.73
CA ALA A 180 2.37 -5.69 -2.11
C ALA A 180 1.49 -6.67 -2.89
N ASP A 181 0.84 -6.18 -3.96
CA ASP A 181 0.09 -7.00 -4.91
C ASP A 181 0.94 -7.13 -6.18
N GLU A 182 1.61 -8.28 -6.34
CA GLU A 182 2.56 -8.58 -7.43
C GLU A 182 3.59 -7.46 -7.70
N PRO A 183 4.33 -6.97 -6.67
CA PRO A 183 5.12 -5.73 -6.74
C PRO A 183 6.26 -5.76 -7.76
N VAL A 184 6.61 -6.94 -8.25
CA VAL A 184 7.73 -7.16 -9.17
C VAL A 184 7.30 -7.76 -10.51
N SER A 185 6.02 -7.80 -10.82
CA SER A 185 5.50 -8.40 -12.06
C SER A 185 6.00 -7.69 -13.32
N MET A 186 6.25 -6.38 -13.23
CA MET A 186 6.74 -5.54 -14.33
C MET A 186 8.23 -5.16 -14.20
N VAL A 187 8.97 -5.79 -13.27
CA VAL A 187 10.37 -5.47 -13.00
C VAL A 187 11.25 -6.64 -13.40
N ASP A 188 12.40 -6.34 -14.02
CA ASP A 188 13.39 -7.33 -14.43
C ASP A 188 13.91 -8.14 -13.23
N ALA A 189 14.25 -9.41 -13.48
CA ALA A 189 14.68 -10.35 -12.45
C ALA A 189 15.86 -9.85 -11.59
N SER A 190 16.79 -9.10 -12.18
CA SER A 190 17.95 -8.52 -11.50
C SER A 190 17.58 -7.42 -10.49
N LEU A 191 16.50 -6.68 -10.74
CA LEU A 191 16.03 -5.61 -9.87
C LEU A 191 15.03 -6.09 -8.81
N ARG A 192 14.46 -7.29 -8.99
CA ARG A 192 13.54 -7.88 -7.99
C ARG A 192 14.21 -8.04 -6.63
N ALA A 193 15.43 -8.54 -6.62
CA ALA A 193 16.22 -8.67 -5.39
C ALA A 193 16.42 -7.32 -4.71
N THR A 194 16.87 -6.31 -5.45
CA THR A 194 17.11 -4.96 -4.90
C THR A 194 15.86 -4.33 -4.28
N ILE A 195 14.69 -4.52 -4.92
CA ILE A 195 13.42 -4.02 -4.38
C ILE A 195 13.03 -4.79 -3.12
N LEU A 196 13.17 -6.12 -3.13
CA LEU A 196 12.85 -6.95 -1.96
C LEU A 196 13.81 -6.70 -0.79
N ASP A 197 15.08 -6.43 -1.07
CA ASP A 197 16.08 -6.09 -0.05
C ASP A 197 15.88 -4.68 0.54
N SER A 198 15.15 -3.80 -0.15
CA SER A 198 14.85 -2.42 0.31
C SER A 198 13.52 -2.30 1.06
N ILE A 199 12.74 -3.37 1.12
CA ILE A 199 11.47 -3.47 1.84
C ILE A 199 11.67 -4.20 3.16
#